data_8d42714fa9a9588d3280cb5d6f3e6713
#
_entry.id   8d42714fa9a9588d3280cb5d6f3e6713
#
_cell.length_a   1.000
_cell.length_b   1.000
_cell.length_c   1.000
_cell.angle_alpha   90.00
_cell.angle_beta   90.00
_cell.angle_gamma   90.00
#
_symmetry.space_group_name_H-M   'P 1'
#
loop_
_entity.id
_entity.type
_entity.pdbx_description
1 polymer ?
#
loop_
_entity_poly.entity_id
_entity_poly.type
_entity_poly.pdbx_seq_one_letter_code
_entity_poly.pdbx_strand_id
1 'polypeptide(L)'
;MKLNKGQKEAYMQRHNALWPELKALLKDSGVSEYSIFFDDETHTLFAFQKVSGNNGSQDLAENLIVKKWWDFMADIMEVNQDNSPVSIPLEEVFYLE
;
A
#
# COMPACT_ATOMS: atom_id res chain seq x y z
N MET A 1 -4.51 1.96 -6.51
CA MET A 1 -3.20 1.55 -7.09
C MET A 1 -3.43 0.53 -8.20
N LYS A 2 -2.49 0.40 -9.10
CA LYS A 2 -2.59 -0.55 -10.22
C LYS A 2 -1.47 -1.57 -10.16
N LEU A 3 -1.84 -2.83 -10.31
CA LEU A 3 -0.90 -3.95 -10.37
C LEU A 3 -0.65 -4.30 -11.83
N ASN A 4 0.59 -4.68 -12.16
CA ASN A 4 0.90 -5.16 -13.51
C ASN A 4 0.24 -6.52 -13.73
N LYS A 5 -0.14 -6.79 -14.97
CA LYS A 5 -0.81 -8.02 -15.34
C LYS A 5 0.02 -9.25 -14.93
N GLY A 6 -0.64 -10.23 -14.33
CA GLY A 6 -0.01 -11.48 -13.92
C GLY A 6 0.79 -11.43 -12.64
N GLN A 7 0.74 -10.32 -11.89
CA GLN A 7 1.58 -10.14 -10.70
C GLN A 7 0.82 -10.31 -9.36
N LYS A 8 -0.41 -10.80 -9.40
CA LYS A 8 -1.22 -11.00 -8.19
C LYS A 8 -0.51 -11.88 -7.16
N GLU A 9 0.01 -13.03 -7.60
CA GLU A 9 0.67 -13.97 -6.68
C GLU A 9 1.94 -13.39 -6.07
N ALA A 10 2.74 -12.69 -6.88
CA ALA A 10 3.95 -12.03 -6.38
C ALA A 10 3.61 -10.96 -5.34
N TYR A 11 2.56 -10.17 -5.59
CA TYR A 11 2.10 -9.15 -4.66
C TYR A 11 1.69 -9.76 -3.33
N MET A 12 0.89 -10.83 -3.37
CA MET A 12 0.44 -11.54 -2.17
C MET A 12 1.61 -12.12 -1.38
N GLN A 13 2.53 -12.79 -2.07
CA GLN A 13 3.70 -13.40 -1.42
C GLN A 13 4.57 -12.36 -0.73
N ARG A 14 4.83 -11.23 -1.39
CA ARG A 14 5.65 -10.17 -0.81
C ARG A 14 4.99 -9.57 0.44
N HIS A 15 3.68 -9.38 0.42
CA HIS A 15 2.94 -8.84 1.58
C HIS A 15 2.84 -9.86 2.72
N ASN A 16 2.73 -11.14 2.41
CA ASN A 16 2.73 -12.19 3.42
C ASN A 16 4.08 -12.31 4.13
N ALA A 17 5.14 -11.87 3.46
CA ALA A 17 6.50 -11.82 4.01
C ALA A 17 6.92 -10.36 4.26
N LEU A 18 5.99 -9.53 4.68
CA LEU A 18 6.24 -8.12 4.94
C LEU A 18 7.41 -7.94 5.90
N TRP A 19 8.31 -7.03 5.56
CA TRP A 19 9.50 -6.78 6.38
C TRP A 19 9.12 -6.37 7.80
N PRO A 20 9.72 -6.99 8.83
CA PRO A 20 9.39 -6.66 10.22
C PRO A 20 9.57 -5.18 10.55
N GLU A 21 10.61 -4.54 10.01
CA GLU A 21 10.87 -3.12 10.23
C GLU A 21 9.75 -2.25 9.65
N LEU A 22 9.24 -2.61 8.47
CA LEU A 22 8.15 -1.89 7.85
C LEU A 22 6.85 -2.06 8.63
N LYS A 23 6.57 -3.27 9.08
CA LYS A 23 5.39 -3.56 9.90
C LYS A 23 5.41 -2.75 11.18
N ALA A 24 6.56 -2.70 11.86
CA ALA A 24 6.72 -1.91 13.08
C ALA A 24 6.52 -0.42 12.81
N LEU A 25 7.10 0.07 11.72
CA LEU A 25 6.96 1.48 11.34
C LEU A 25 5.51 1.86 11.10
N LEU A 26 4.76 1.05 10.37
CA LEU A 26 3.34 1.31 10.09
C LEU A 26 2.54 1.37 11.38
N LYS A 27 2.75 0.42 12.30
CA LYS A 27 2.07 0.41 13.59
C LYS A 27 2.44 1.62 14.43
N ASP A 28 3.72 1.97 14.49
CA ASP A 28 4.20 3.13 15.25
C ASP A 28 3.67 4.44 14.69
N SER A 29 3.38 4.47 13.38
CA SER A 29 2.80 5.63 12.71
C SER A 29 1.29 5.74 12.90
N GLY A 30 0.68 4.78 13.60
CA GLY A 30 -0.76 4.81 13.88
C GLY A 30 -1.63 4.09 12.84
N VAL A 31 -1.02 3.35 11.92
CA VAL A 31 -1.77 2.58 10.91
C VAL A 31 -2.16 1.22 11.50
N SER A 32 -3.43 0.88 11.39
CA SER A 32 -3.97 -0.42 11.84
C SER A 32 -5.11 -0.84 10.93
N GLU A 33 -5.55 -2.08 11.07
CA GLU A 33 -6.66 -2.62 10.28
C GLU A 33 -6.48 -2.34 8.80
N TYR A 34 -5.28 -2.58 8.30
CA TYR A 34 -4.88 -2.31 6.92
C TYR A 34 -5.21 -3.54 6.08
N SER A 35 -6.09 -3.35 5.09
CA SER A 35 -6.48 -4.40 4.15
C SER A 35 -6.35 -3.90 2.73
N ILE A 36 -5.93 -4.79 1.84
CA ILE A 36 -5.81 -4.47 0.42
C ILE A 36 -6.63 -5.49 -0.36
N PHE A 37 -7.52 -5.01 -1.22
CA PHE A 37 -8.38 -5.82 -2.08
C PHE A 37 -8.00 -5.62 -3.53
N PHE A 38 -8.20 -6.64 -4.35
CA PHE A 38 -7.80 -6.64 -5.74
C PHE A 38 -8.97 -6.91 -6.67
N ASP A 39 -9.12 -6.08 -7.71
CA ASP A 39 -10.07 -6.30 -8.79
C ASP A 39 -9.33 -6.88 -10.00
N ASP A 40 -9.64 -8.15 -10.32
CA ASP A 40 -8.99 -8.89 -11.41
C ASP A 40 -9.26 -8.29 -12.79
N GLU A 41 -10.41 -7.67 -12.98
CA GLU A 41 -10.77 -7.12 -14.30
C GLU A 41 -9.95 -5.89 -14.65
N THR A 42 -9.77 -5.00 -13.69
CA THR A 42 -9.09 -3.72 -13.90
C THR A 42 -7.67 -3.70 -13.36
N HIS A 43 -7.24 -4.77 -12.67
CA HIS A 43 -5.94 -4.86 -11.98
C HIS A 43 -5.78 -3.76 -10.94
N THR A 44 -6.87 -3.34 -10.33
CA THR A 44 -6.89 -2.25 -9.36
C THR A 44 -6.78 -2.80 -7.94
N LEU A 45 -5.90 -2.18 -7.15
CA LEU A 45 -5.75 -2.47 -5.73
C LEU A 45 -6.46 -1.39 -4.93
N PHE A 46 -7.33 -1.81 -4.01
CA PHE A 46 -8.06 -0.91 -3.10
C PHE A 46 -7.53 -1.13 -1.70
N ALA A 47 -7.04 -0.08 -1.07
CA ALA A 47 -6.45 -0.15 0.26
C ALA A 47 -7.35 0.55 1.28
N PHE A 48 -7.57 -0.12 2.40
CA PHE A 48 -8.31 0.41 3.55
C PHE A 48 -7.41 0.34 4.76
N GLN A 49 -7.33 1.43 5.49
CA GLN A 49 -6.54 1.45 6.72
C GLN A 49 -7.18 2.37 7.74
N LYS A 50 -7.01 2.03 9.00
CA LYS A 50 -7.39 2.90 10.11
C LYS A 50 -6.15 3.67 10.55
N VAL A 51 -6.30 4.97 10.70
CA VAL A 51 -5.18 5.86 11.02
C VAL A 51 -5.53 6.63 12.30
N SER A 52 -4.62 6.62 13.27
CA SER A 52 -4.82 7.33 14.53
C SER A 52 -4.31 8.77 14.48
N GLY A 53 -3.79 9.21 13.35
CA GLY A 53 -3.30 10.57 13.13
C GLY A 53 -3.80 11.10 11.80
N ASN A 54 -3.09 12.08 11.25
CA ASN A 54 -3.45 12.68 9.97
C ASN A 54 -2.79 12.00 8.78
N ASN A 55 -1.79 11.13 9.01
CA ASN A 55 -0.99 10.53 7.94
C ASN A 55 -1.21 9.02 7.88
N GLY A 56 -1.46 8.51 6.67
CA GLY A 56 -1.55 7.08 6.41
C GLY A 56 -0.24 6.51 5.87
N SER A 57 -0.27 5.25 5.44
CA SER A 57 0.92 4.56 4.94
C SER A 57 1.54 5.23 3.71
N GLN A 58 0.73 5.90 2.90
CA GLN A 58 1.20 6.58 1.69
C GLN A 58 1.92 7.90 1.98
N ASP A 59 1.84 8.39 3.21
CA ASP A 59 2.41 9.67 3.62
C ASP A 59 3.80 9.53 4.27
N LEU A 60 4.40 8.33 4.19
CA LEU A 60 5.69 8.03 4.80
C LEU A 60 6.85 8.12 3.77
N ALA A 61 6.69 8.95 2.74
CA ALA A 61 7.63 9.03 1.61
C ALA A 61 9.06 9.40 2.01
N GLU A 62 9.25 10.08 3.14
CA GLU A 62 10.57 10.48 3.61
C GLU A 62 11.31 9.36 4.36
N ASN A 63 10.63 8.26 4.70
CA ASN A 63 11.24 7.17 5.45
C ASN A 63 12.00 6.22 4.53
N LEU A 64 13.25 5.92 4.88
CA LEU A 64 14.12 5.05 4.07
C LEU A 64 13.58 3.63 3.92
N ILE A 65 12.94 3.08 4.95
CA ILE A 65 12.38 1.73 4.90
C ILE A 65 11.23 1.68 3.90
N VAL A 66 10.37 2.72 3.90
CA VAL A 66 9.27 2.82 2.95
C VAL A 66 9.80 2.98 1.53
N LYS A 67 10.81 3.81 1.32
CA LYS A 67 11.43 3.98 0.01
C LYS A 67 12.01 2.67 -0.53
N LYS A 68 12.67 1.89 0.33
CA LYS A 68 13.21 0.59 -0.04
C LYS A 68 12.10 -0.39 -0.41
N TRP A 69 10.99 -0.37 0.33
CA TRP A 69 9.85 -1.21 0.01
C TRP A 69 9.24 -0.83 -1.34
N TRP A 70 9.10 0.46 -1.61
CA TRP A 70 8.61 0.93 -2.91
C TRP A 70 9.53 0.49 -4.05
N ASP A 71 10.84 0.60 -3.87
CA ASP A 71 11.80 0.14 -4.86
C ASP A 71 11.66 -1.36 -5.11
N PHE A 72 11.46 -2.12 -4.05
CA PHE A 72 11.26 -3.57 -4.13
C PHE A 72 9.98 -3.94 -4.88
N MET A 73 8.91 -3.15 -4.71
CA MET A 73 7.60 -3.42 -5.33
C MET A 73 7.47 -2.84 -6.74
N ALA A 74 8.37 -1.97 -7.16
CA ALA A 74 8.21 -1.19 -8.38
C ALA A 74 8.15 -2.04 -9.66
N ASP A 75 8.73 -3.22 -9.65
CA ASP A 75 8.75 -4.10 -10.83
C ASP A 75 7.41 -4.77 -11.12
N ILE A 76 6.49 -4.80 -10.17
CA ILE A 76 5.21 -5.51 -10.33
C ILE A 76 3.98 -4.61 -10.33
N MET A 77 4.15 -3.29 -10.19
CA MET A 77 3.01 -2.37 -10.13
C MET A 77 3.33 -1.02 -10.76
N GLU A 78 2.28 -0.24 -11.04
CA GLU A 78 2.46 1.12 -11.55
C GLU A 78 2.95 2.03 -10.45
N VAL A 79 4.02 2.76 -10.74
CA VAL A 79 4.68 3.64 -9.78
C VAL A 79 4.97 5.00 -10.38
N ASN A 80 5.17 6.00 -9.51
CA ASN A 80 5.65 7.32 -9.88
C ASN A 80 7.18 7.28 -10.11
N GLN A 81 7.76 8.41 -10.48
CA GLN A 81 9.21 8.49 -10.75
C GLN A 81 10.07 8.09 -9.54
N ASP A 82 9.58 8.36 -8.34
CA ASP A 82 10.28 8.00 -7.09
C ASP A 82 9.96 6.59 -6.61
N ASN A 83 9.31 5.78 -7.44
CA ASN A 83 8.82 4.43 -7.16
C ASN A 83 7.72 4.35 -6.12
N SER A 84 7.17 5.48 -5.67
CA SER A 84 5.96 5.45 -4.84
C SER A 84 4.79 4.92 -5.67
N PRO A 85 3.86 4.18 -5.05
CA PRO A 85 2.69 3.68 -5.78
C PRO A 85 1.85 4.83 -6.33
N VAL A 86 1.41 4.70 -7.58
CA VAL A 86 0.41 5.61 -8.12
C VAL A 86 -0.87 5.36 -7.34
N SER A 87 -1.34 6.35 -6.60
CA SER A 87 -2.53 6.18 -5.76
C SER A 87 -3.50 7.35 -5.95
N ILE A 88 -4.78 7.03 -5.85
CA ILE A 88 -5.87 8.00 -5.96
C ILE A 88 -6.64 7.95 -4.64
N PRO A 89 -6.70 9.05 -3.87
CA PRO A 89 -7.51 9.10 -2.67
C PRO A 89 -8.98 8.91 -3.02
N LEU A 90 -9.67 8.08 -2.26
CA LEU A 90 -11.09 7.84 -2.44
C LEU A 90 -11.86 8.56 -1.34
N GLU A 91 -13.00 9.12 -1.72
CA GLU A 91 -13.89 9.81 -0.80
C GLU A 91 -14.89 8.83 -0.22
N GLU A 92 -15.01 8.81 1.11
CA GLU A 92 -16.05 8.04 1.78
C GLU A 92 -17.40 8.70 1.53
N VAL A 93 -18.33 7.96 0.96
CA VAL A 93 -19.66 8.47 0.65
C VAL A 93 -20.75 7.83 1.50
N PHE A 94 -20.43 6.79 2.25
CA PHE A 94 -21.36 6.15 3.18
C PHE A 94 -20.59 5.30 4.19
N TYR A 95 -21.04 5.36 5.44
CA TYR A 95 -20.53 4.53 6.52
C TYR A 95 -21.66 4.08 7.42
N LEU A 96 -21.69 2.79 7.75
CA LEU A 96 -22.65 2.22 8.70
C LEU A 96 -21.86 1.61 9.86
N GLU A 97 -22.05 2.15 11.06
CA GLU A 97 -21.40 1.61 12.26
C GLU A 97 -22.10 0.35 12.79
#